data_af7da44637ea1af4945bc24056418028
#
_entry.id   af7da44637ea1af4945bc24056418028
#
_cell.length_a   1.000
_cell.length_b   1.000
_cell.length_c   1.000
_cell.angle_alpha   90.00
_cell.angle_beta   90.00
_cell.angle_gamma   90.00
#
_symmetry.space_group_name_H-M   'P 1'
#
loop_
_entity.id
_entity.type
_entity.pdbx_description
1 polymer ?
#
loop_
_entity_poly.entity_id
_entity_poly.type
_entity_poly.pdbx_seq_one_letter_code
_entity_poly.pdbx_strand_id
1 'polypeptide(L)'
;MRLRQLFADDDAVSPVIGVILMVAITVILAAVIASFVLGLGDQNNPAPTADFTFDYDSTAGDLTITHGDGDAIEASNLYVRGQDLTGSGNPGSWSGEDDGGTVKAGHSWDITTIQSGSYEANVVWEDPDSDSTSTLSTDEGPDA
;
A
#
# COMPACT_ATOMS: atom_id res chain seq x y z
N MET A 1 48.66 45.53 25.67
CA MET A 1 47.42 45.66 26.45
C MET A 1 46.20 45.49 25.57
N ARG A 2 46.09 46.18 24.49
CA ARG A 2 44.91 46.10 23.55
C ARG A 2 44.80 44.77 22.80
N LEU A 3 45.89 44.11 22.51
CA LEU A 3 45.89 42.83 21.85
C LEU A 3 45.31 41.71 22.73
N ARG A 4 45.54 41.80 24.05
CA ARG A 4 44.96 40.84 24.99
C ARG A 4 43.45 40.99 25.13
N GLN A 5 42.96 42.24 25.03
CA GLN A 5 41.52 42.50 25.04
C GLN A 5 40.85 41.99 23.74
N LEU A 6 41.53 42.14 22.59
CA LEU A 6 41.06 41.58 21.32
C LEU A 6 41.00 40.04 21.34
N PHE A 7 42.00 39.38 21.89
CA PHE A 7 42.00 37.92 22.01
C PHE A 7 40.95 37.43 23.01
N ALA A 8 40.71 38.18 24.10
CA ALA A 8 39.67 37.86 25.07
C ALA A 8 38.27 38.01 24.47
N ASP A 9 38.03 39.04 23.64
CA ASP A 9 36.80 39.26 22.95
C ASP A 9 36.57 38.17 21.85
N ASP A 10 37.58 37.77 21.10
CA ASP A 10 37.53 36.68 20.17
C ASP A 10 37.23 35.35 20.82
N ASP A 11 37.83 35.05 21.97
CA ASP A 11 37.57 33.88 22.76
C ASP A 11 36.14 33.83 23.31
N ALA A 12 35.56 35.02 23.66
CA ALA A 12 34.19 35.11 24.14
C ALA A 12 33.16 34.91 22.99
N VAL A 13 33.45 35.41 21.77
CA VAL A 13 32.57 35.30 20.61
C VAL A 13 32.63 33.93 20.00
N SER A 14 33.81 33.29 19.90
CA SER A 14 33.96 31.95 19.30
C SER A 14 33.22 30.85 20.05
N PRO A 15 33.25 30.78 21.38
CA PRO A 15 32.44 29.78 22.11
C PRO A 15 30.93 29.96 21.92
N VAL A 16 30.45 31.21 21.88
CA VAL A 16 29.02 31.50 21.66
C VAL A 16 28.59 31.10 20.27
N ILE A 17 29.36 31.40 19.24
CA ILE A 17 29.09 31.00 17.87
C ILE A 17 29.11 29.47 17.74
N GLY A 18 30.04 28.80 18.37
CA GLY A 18 30.12 27.33 18.40
C GLY A 18 28.89 26.67 19.00
N VAL A 19 28.40 27.21 20.11
CA VAL A 19 27.17 26.73 20.74
C VAL A 19 25.96 26.95 19.87
N ILE A 20 25.84 28.12 19.24
CA ILE A 20 24.73 28.42 18.32
C ILE A 20 24.76 27.49 17.12
N LEU A 21 25.91 27.24 16.52
CA LEU A 21 26.05 26.31 15.39
C LEU A 21 25.71 24.89 15.81
N MET A 22 26.14 24.44 16.97
CA MET A 22 25.83 23.11 17.49
C MET A 22 24.31 22.93 17.65
N VAL A 23 23.64 23.88 18.26
CA VAL A 23 22.19 23.85 18.45
C VAL A 23 21.47 23.87 17.08
N ALA A 24 21.90 24.73 16.17
CA ALA A 24 21.32 24.82 14.83
C ALA A 24 21.44 23.49 14.07
N ILE A 25 22.60 22.87 14.07
CA ILE A 25 22.83 21.56 13.40
C ILE A 25 21.97 20.48 14.04
N THR A 26 21.91 20.41 15.37
CA THR A 26 21.09 19.39 16.04
C THR A 26 19.61 19.56 15.78
N VAL A 27 19.10 20.77 15.72
CA VAL A 27 17.70 21.05 15.39
C VAL A 27 17.39 20.65 13.95
N ILE A 28 18.27 20.98 13.01
CA ILE A 28 18.10 20.59 11.59
C ILE A 28 18.12 19.07 11.44
N LEU A 29 19.08 18.39 12.07
CA LEU A 29 19.15 16.92 12.06
C LEU A 29 17.91 16.30 12.68
N ALA A 30 17.43 16.81 13.82
CA ALA A 30 16.22 16.35 14.47
C ALA A 30 14.99 16.50 13.56
N ALA A 31 14.88 17.63 12.84
CA ALA A 31 13.80 17.88 11.89
C ALA A 31 13.83 16.90 10.71
N VAL A 32 15.02 16.62 10.17
CA VAL A 32 15.20 15.65 9.08
C VAL A 32 14.83 14.25 9.55
N ILE A 33 15.33 13.81 10.69
CA ILE A 33 15.00 12.50 11.26
C ILE A 33 13.50 12.38 11.56
N ALA A 34 12.90 13.43 12.13
CA ALA A 34 11.46 13.45 12.39
C ALA A 34 10.64 13.31 11.11
N SER A 35 11.05 13.98 10.03
CA SER A 35 10.41 13.86 8.72
C SER A 35 10.49 12.45 8.17
N PHE A 36 11.64 11.79 8.30
CA PHE A 36 11.80 10.39 7.90
C PHE A 36 10.95 9.45 8.74
N VAL A 37 10.96 9.60 10.06
CA VAL A 37 10.19 8.75 10.97
C VAL A 37 8.69 8.88 10.71
N LEU A 38 8.19 10.09 10.53
CA LEU A 38 6.78 10.33 10.20
C LEU A 38 6.44 9.83 8.80
N GLY A 39 7.31 10.05 7.81
CA GLY A 39 7.12 9.58 6.45
C GLY A 39 7.18 8.05 6.34
N LEU A 40 8.05 7.39 7.09
CA LEU A 40 8.10 5.92 7.18
C LEU A 40 6.89 5.34 7.92
N GLY A 41 6.36 6.08 8.89
CA GLY A 41 5.15 5.70 9.60
C GLY A 41 3.91 5.73 8.68
N ASP A 42 3.83 6.72 7.80
CA ASP A 42 2.74 6.85 6.84
C ASP A 42 2.88 5.87 5.66
N GLN A 43 4.09 5.44 5.33
CA GLN A 43 4.34 4.48 4.24
C GLN A 43 4.15 3.01 4.64
N ASN A 44 4.00 2.73 5.91
CA ASN A 44 3.75 1.39 6.42
C ASN A 44 2.25 1.15 6.63
N ASN A 45 1.47 1.24 5.57
CA ASN A 45 0.18 0.57 5.53
C ASN A 45 0.45 -0.92 5.24
N PRO A 46 0.41 -1.79 6.23
CA PRO A 46 0.57 -3.21 5.97
C PRO A 46 -0.60 -3.67 5.09
N ALA A 47 -0.31 -4.47 4.09
CA ALA A 47 -1.34 -5.09 3.29
C ALA A 47 -2.32 -5.85 4.19
N PRO A 48 -3.63 -5.75 3.96
CA PRO A 48 -4.60 -6.52 4.72
C PRO A 48 -4.34 -8.02 4.53
N THR A 49 -4.61 -8.79 5.56
CA THR A 49 -4.56 -10.24 5.48
C THR A 49 -5.97 -10.75 5.24
N ALA A 50 -6.22 -11.25 4.05
CA ALA A 50 -7.52 -11.81 3.67
C ALA A 50 -7.34 -12.93 2.67
N ASP A 51 -8.15 -13.95 2.80
CA ASP A 51 -8.21 -15.07 1.88
C ASP A 51 -9.42 -14.92 0.96
N PHE A 52 -9.22 -15.26 -0.30
CA PHE A 52 -10.30 -15.30 -1.28
C PHE A 52 -10.42 -16.72 -1.83
N THR A 53 -11.65 -17.17 -1.99
CA THR A 53 -11.96 -18.43 -2.63
C THR A 53 -12.46 -18.19 -4.03
N PHE A 54 -12.14 -19.09 -4.94
CA PHE A 54 -12.48 -19.01 -6.35
C PHE A 54 -13.31 -20.21 -6.74
N ASP A 55 -14.46 -19.96 -7.33
CA ASP A 55 -15.35 -21.01 -7.83
C ASP A 55 -15.64 -20.76 -9.31
N TYR A 56 -15.09 -21.61 -10.15
CA TYR A 56 -15.24 -21.51 -11.60
C TYR A 56 -16.30 -22.46 -12.11
N ASP A 57 -17.36 -21.93 -12.68
CA ASP A 57 -18.38 -22.70 -13.39
C ASP A 57 -18.07 -22.76 -14.89
N SER A 58 -17.53 -23.89 -15.33
CA SER A 58 -17.19 -24.12 -16.73
C SER A 58 -18.42 -24.17 -17.66
N THR A 59 -19.60 -24.38 -17.11
CA THR A 59 -20.85 -24.45 -17.89
C THR A 59 -21.41 -23.07 -18.17
N ALA A 60 -21.38 -22.21 -17.15
CA ALA A 60 -21.82 -20.82 -17.26
C ALA A 60 -20.73 -19.89 -17.85
N GLY A 61 -19.45 -20.25 -17.64
CA GLY A 61 -18.32 -19.40 -17.96
C GLY A 61 -18.15 -18.26 -16.95
N ASP A 62 -18.48 -18.52 -15.70
CA ASP A 62 -18.44 -17.55 -14.62
C ASP A 62 -17.42 -17.94 -13.58
N LEU A 63 -16.71 -16.96 -13.04
CA LEU A 63 -15.81 -17.12 -11.88
C LEU A 63 -16.38 -16.30 -10.72
N THR A 64 -16.76 -16.98 -9.65
CA THR A 64 -17.17 -16.33 -8.41
C THR A 64 -15.97 -16.22 -7.47
N ILE A 65 -15.61 -15.01 -7.09
CA ILE A 65 -14.56 -14.73 -6.12
C ILE A 65 -15.24 -14.31 -4.82
N THR A 66 -15.00 -15.04 -3.76
CA THR A 66 -15.61 -14.77 -2.45
C THR A 66 -14.53 -14.42 -1.44
N HIS A 67 -14.75 -13.29 -0.72
CA HIS A 67 -13.93 -12.96 0.44
C HIS A 67 -14.18 -13.99 1.54
N GLY A 68 -13.15 -14.71 1.88
CA GLY A 68 -13.19 -15.68 2.99
C GLY A 68 -12.88 -15.01 4.32
N ASP A 69 -12.02 -15.65 5.11
CA ASP A 69 -11.59 -15.10 6.39
C ASP A 69 -10.59 -13.97 6.19
N GLY A 70 -10.54 -13.05 7.14
CA GLY A 70 -9.55 -12.00 7.18
C GLY A 70 -10.11 -10.60 7.35
N ASP A 71 -9.26 -9.61 7.07
CA ASP A 71 -9.57 -8.21 7.28
C ASP A 71 -10.59 -7.70 6.25
N ALA A 72 -11.41 -6.75 6.69
CA ALA A 72 -12.26 -5.99 5.78
C ALA A 72 -11.40 -5.06 4.92
N ILE A 73 -11.72 -4.95 3.64
CA ILE A 73 -10.94 -4.18 2.67
C ILE A 73 -11.87 -3.20 1.96
N GLU A 74 -11.40 -1.97 1.76
CA GLU A 74 -12.13 -1.02 0.94
C GLU A 74 -12.17 -1.47 -0.52
N ALA A 75 -13.36 -1.52 -1.10
CA ALA A 75 -13.56 -1.95 -2.48
C ALA A 75 -12.78 -1.12 -3.50
N SER A 76 -12.59 0.17 -3.21
CA SER A 76 -11.80 1.08 -4.05
C SER A 76 -10.31 0.74 -4.12
N ASN A 77 -9.81 0.00 -3.13
CA ASN A 77 -8.42 -0.42 -3.05
C ASN A 77 -8.21 -1.89 -3.44
N LEU A 78 -9.29 -2.58 -3.79
CA LEU A 78 -9.27 -3.99 -4.13
C LEU A 78 -9.49 -4.17 -5.63
N TYR A 79 -8.61 -4.92 -6.26
CA TYR A 79 -8.64 -5.14 -7.71
C TYR A 79 -8.55 -6.63 -8.03
N VAL A 80 -9.19 -7.01 -9.11
CA VAL A 80 -8.99 -8.33 -9.72
C VAL A 80 -8.29 -8.12 -11.05
N ARG A 81 -7.15 -8.75 -11.19
CA ARG A 81 -6.30 -8.66 -12.38
C ARG A 81 -5.92 -10.05 -12.84
N GLY A 82 -5.69 -10.22 -14.10
CA GLY A 82 -5.25 -11.48 -14.64
C GLY A 82 -5.40 -11.55 -16.14
N GLN A 83 -5.44 -12.77 -16.66
CA GLN A 83 -5.59 -13.04 -18.08
C GLN A 83 -6.87 -13.84 -18.32
N ASP A 84 -7.50 -13.62 -19.45
CA ASP A 84 -8.69 -14.34 -19.91
C ASP A 84 -9.89 -14.30 -18.92
N LEU A 85 -9.94 -13.28 -18.08
CA LEU A 85 -11.03 -13.09 -17.11
C LEU A 85 -12.28 -12.46 -17.71
N THR A 86 -12.10 -11.61 -18.71
CA THR A 86 -13.23 -11.03 -19.48
C THR A 86 -12.81 -10.91 -20.94
N GLY A 87 -13.74 -10.61 -21.81
CA GLY A 87 -13.45 -10.40 -23.24
C GLY A 87 -12.43 -9.29 -23.53
N SER A 88 -12.11 -8.45 -22.55
CA SER A 88 -11.10 -7.39 -22.65
C SER A 88 -9.90 -7.53 -21.69
N GLY A 89 -9.80 -8.62 -20.96
CA GLY A 89 -8.63 -8.95 -20.15
C GLY A 89 -8.79 -8.79 -18.65
N ASN A 90 -8.78 -7.57 -18.15
CA ASN A 90 -8.81 -7.32 -16.70
C ASN A 90 -10.15 -6.76 -16.22
N PRO A 91 -10.78 -7.38 -15.20
CA PRO A 91 -12.00 -6.83 -14.62
C PRO A 91 -11.78 -5.49 -13.90
N GLY A 92 -10.61 -5.27 -13.30
CA GLY A 92 -10.30 -4.00 -12.63
C GLY A 92 -10.69 -3.95 -11.17
N SER A 93 -11.17 -2.79 -10.71
CA SER A 93 -11.55 -2.60 -9.32
C SER A 93 -12.75 -3.46 -8.92
N TRP A 94 -12.76 -3.88 -7.66
CA TRP A 94 -13.84 -4.71 -7.11
C TRP A 94 -15.22 -4.08 -7.38
N SER A 95 -16.08 -4.85 -8.01
CA SER A 95 -17.42 -4.44 -8.40
C SER A 95 -18.49 -5.44 -7.95
N GLY A 96 -18.14 -6.31 -7.02
CA GLY A 96 -19.04 -7.26 -6.39
C GLY A 96 -19.76 -6.71 -5.17
N GLU A 97 -20.18 -7.61 -4.31
CA GLU A 97 -20.86 -7.23 -3.07
C GLU A 97 -19.91 -6.45 -2.15
N ASP A 98 -20.43 -5.41 -1.55
CA ASP A 98 -19.77 -4.64 -0.51
C ASP A 98 -20.79 -4.10 0.49
N ASP A 99 -20.31 -3.65 1.64
CA ASP A 99 -21.12 -3.00 2.67
C ASP A 99 -20.69 -1.53 2.78
N GLY A 100 -21.32 -0.68 1.98
CA GLY A 100 -21.01 0.75 1.95
C GLY A 100 -19.61 1.06 1.42
N GLY A 101 -19.09 0.24 0.52
CA GLY A 101 -17.74 0.35 -0.03
C GLY A 101 -16.69 -0.50 0.67
N THR A 102 -17.11 -1.37 1.61
CA THR A 102 -16.20 -2.26 2.33
C THR A 102 -16.52 -3.71 2.01
N VAL A 103 -15.53 -4.46 1.55
CA VAL A 103 -15.61 -5.89 1.27
C VAL A 103 -15.25 -6.67 2.52
N LYS A 104 -16.15 -7.52 2.97
CA LYS A 104 -16.02 -8.33 4.20
C LYS A 104 -16.16 -9.80 3.88
N ALA A 105 -15.85 -10.64 4.85
CA ALA A 105 -16.05 -12.08 4.75
C ALA A 105 -17.49 -12.43 4.31
N GLY A 106 -17.61 -13.25 3.28
CA GLY A 106 -18.87 -13.64 2.69
C GLY A 106 -19.32 -12.82 1.48
N HIS A 107 -18.71 -11.67 1.23
CA HIS A 107 -18.99 -10.90 0.02
C HIS A 107 -18.34 -11.55 -1.20
N SER A 108 -19.05 -11.55 -2.30
CA SER A 108 -18.59 -12.16 -3.55
C SER A 108 -18.71 -11.23 -4.75
N TRP A 109 -17.96 -11.55 -5.76
CA TRP A 109 -18.02 -10.91 -7.06
C TRP A 109 -18.04 -11.96 -8.15
N ASP A 110 -19.08 -11.93 -8.98
CA ASP A 110 -19.22 -12.82 -10.12
C ASP A 110 -18.63 -12.15 -11.36
N ILE A 111 -17.57 -12.72 -11.89
CA ILE A 111 -16.96 -12.30 -13.14
C ILE A 111 -17.52 -13.19 -14.25
N THR A 112 -18.33 -12.61 -15.09
CA THR A 112 -18.99 -13.32 -16.18
C THR A 112 -18.17 -13.27 -17.46
N THR A 113 -18.44 -14.18 -18.38
CA THR A 113 -17.79 -14.26 -19.70
C THR A 113 -16.31 -14.66 -19.67
N ILE A 114 -15.94 -15.61 -18.83
CA ILE A 114 -14.67 -16.28 -18.92
C ILE A 114 -14.73 -17.25 -20.10
N GLN A 115 -13.96 -16.95 -21.14
CA GLN A 115 -14.08 -17.67 -22.42
C GLN A 115 -13.32 -19.00 -22.45
N SER A 116 -12.45 -19.22 -21.50
CA SER A 116 -11.68 -20.47 -21.45
C SER A 116 -11.31 -20.83 -20.02
N GLY A 117 -11.16 -22.11 -19.75
CA GLY A 117 -10.64 -22.61 -18.48
C GLY A 117 -9.16 -22.33 -18.23
N SER A 118 -8.53 -21.54 -19.08
CA SER A 118 -7.11 -21.15 -18.96
C SER A 118 -6.93 -19.76 -18.38
N TYR A 119 -7.90 -19.27 -17.61
CA TYR A 119 -7.81 -17.96 -16.95
C TYR A 119 -6.75 -17.94 -15.84
N GLU A 120 -6.25 -16.77 -15.54
CA GLU A 120 -5.48 -16.48 -14.34
C GLU A 120 -6.16 -15.31 -13.63
N ALA A 121 -6.38 -15.46 -12.32
CA ALA A 121 -7.02 -14.44 -11.50
C ALA A 121 -6.16 -14.11 -10.28
N ASN A 122 -5.88 -12.85 -10.09
CA ASN A 122 -5.16 -12.34 -8.94
C ASN A 122 -6.02 -11.29 -8.24
N VAL A 123 -6.27 -11.49 -6.95
CA VAL A 123 -6.87 -10.46 -6.10
C VAL A 123 -5.75 -9.61 -5.55
N VAL A 124 -5.75 -8.34 -5.89
CA VAL A 124 -4.67 -7.39 -5.58
C VAL A 124 -5.21 -6.24 -4.76
N TRP A 125 -4.52 -5.95 -3.69
CA TRP A 125 -4.76 -4.75 -2.89
C TRP A 125 -3.76 -3.66 -3.29
N GLU A 126 -4.26 -2.45 -3.49
CA GLU A 126 -3.44 -1.26 -3.70
C GLU A 126 -3.48 -0.38 -2.47
N ASP A 127 -2.30 0.06 -2.03
CA ASP A 127 -2.19 1.00 -0.92
C ASP A 127 -2.69 2.38 -1.37
N PRO A 128 -3.70 2.97 -0.69
CA PRO A 128 -4.23 4.27 -1.07
C PRO A 128 -3.23 5.42 -0.88
N ASP A 129 -2.21 5.23 -0.06
CA ASP A 129 -1.23 6.27 0.28
C ASP A 129 0.10 6.11 -0.46
N SER A 130 0.29 5.00 -1.17
CA SER A 130 1.48 4.73 -1.97
C SER A 130 1.15 3.91 -3.21
N ASP A 131 2.10 3.78 -4.14
CA ASP A 131 1.93 2.95 -5.33
C ASP A 131 2.22 1.46 -5.06
N SER A 132 2.26 1.06 -3.81
CA SER A 132 2.53 -0.32 -3.41
C SER A 132 1.30 -1.20 -3.63
N THR A 133 1.53 -2.38 -4.15
CA THR A 133 0.49 -3.40 -4.36
C THR A 133 0.86 -4.70 -3.70
N SER A 134 -0.14 -5.43 -3.23
CA SER A 134 0.03 -6.76 -2.67
C SER A 134 -0.99 -7.71 -3.27
N THR A 135 -0.53 -8.85 -3.77
CA THR A 135 -1.42 -9.91 -4.21
C THR A 135 -1.89 -10.72 -2.99
N LEU A 136 -3.19 -10.71 -2.77
CA LEU A 136 -3.80 -11.39 -1.61
C LEU A 136 -4.10 -12.86 -1.90
N SER A 137 -4.60 -13.15 -3.09
CA SER A 137 -4.91 -14.50 -3.52
C SER A 137 -4.73 -14.64 -5.04
N THR A 138 -4.38 -15.84 -5.46
CA THR A 138 -4.21 -16.17 -6.88
C THR A 138 -4.93 -17.47 -7.18
N ASP A 139 -5.59 -17.55 -8.32
CA ASP A 139 -6.19 -18.76 -8.85
C ASP A 139 -5.94 -18.88 -10.34
N GLU A 140 -5.83 -20.12 -10.79
CA GLU A 140 -5.66 -20.45 -12.20
C GLU A 140 -6.77 -21.39 -12.62
N GLY A 141 -7.28 -21.21 -13.82
CA GLY A 141 -8.27 -22.08 -14.38
C GLY A 141 -7.75 -23.52 -14.60
N PRO A 142 -8.65 -24.50 -14.72
CA PRO A 142 -8.27 -25.91 -14.83
C PRO A 142 -7.44 -26.22 -16.09
N ASP A 143 -7.48 -25.37 -17.10
CA ASP A 143 -6.74 -25.55 -18.34
C ASP A 143 -5.52 -24.61 -18.46
N ALA A 144 -5.22 -23.87 -17.40
CA ALA A 144 -4.09 -22.95 -17.39
C ALA A 144 -2.74 -23.67 -17.24
#